data_39a243d228ff8c49654d6301b4d68dea
#
_entry.id   39a243d228ff8c49654d6301b4d68dea
#
_cell.length_a   1.000
_cell.length_b   1.000
_cell.length_c   1.000
_cell.angle_alpha   90.00
_cell.angle_beta   90.00
_cell.angle_gamma   90.00
#
_symmetry.space_group_name_H-M   'P 1'
#
loop_
_entity.id
_entity.type
_entity.pdbx_description
1 polymer ?
#
loop_
_entity_poly.entity_id
_entity_poly.type
_entity_poly.pdbx_seq_one_letter_code
_entity_poly.pdbx_strand_id
1 'polypeptide(L)'
;MQNLINRKAARRMSEVPDAVKRELTAGTIETKNLVEWLVVDRFSLLMNIDKGNVLDLSVNGLNALQEELHPLAALKQSQRIGHFLSEHMKVGDANWKLLAAHTSDVVREWMAIIVGLSDLKFSRKLAWIKPFADADNAGLREMAWISLRRDVISDPVACIESLIPWTGSRNERLRRYACEITRPCGVWAPYCPVLRKTPELAIELLEPLKSDDSKYVRDSVGNWLNDASKATPDWVKQTTQRWLDKSDTAETKYIVRKGLRTLLKKEAN
;
A
#
# COMPACT_ATOMS: atom_id res chain seq x y z
N MET A 1 -19.21 7.78 21.07
CA MET A 1 -17.95 7.39 20.45
C MET A 1 -17.83 5.87 20.20
N GLN A 2 -18.08 4.99 21.22
CA GLN A 2 -17.99 3.52 21.07
C GLN A 2 -18.81 2.95 19.89
N ASN A 3 -20.03 3.44 19.66
CA ASN A 3 -20.87 3.02 18.53
C ASN A 3 -20.28 3.36 17.16
N LEU A 4 -19.50 4.43 17.07
CA LEU A 4 -18.84 4.82 15.81
C LEU A 4 -17.58 3.98 15.53
N ILE A 5 -16.89 3.53 16.57
CA ILE A 5 -15.73 2.63 16.42
C ILE A 5 -16.18 1.26 15.91
N ASN A 6 -17.29 0.74 16.43
CA ASN A 6 -17.82 -0.60 16.09
C ASN A 6 -18.82 -0.59 14.91
N ARG A 7 -18.95 0.55 14.20
CA ARG A 7 -19.89 0.68 13.09
C ARG A 7 -19.62 -0.32 11.97
N LYS A 8 -20.67 -0.69 11.26
CA LYS A 8 -20.54 -1.40 9.99
C LYS A 8 -20.08 -0.42 8.91
N ALA A 9 -19.13 -0.84 8.09
CA ALA A 9 -18.66 -0.03 6.97
C ALA A 9 -19.76 0.20 5.93
N ALA A 10 -19.87 1.42 5.42
CA ALA A 10 -20.78 1.76 4.33
C ALA A 10 -20.32 1.09 3.01
N ARG A 11 -21.29 0.78 2.13
CA ARG A 11 -21.00 0.21 0.82
C ARG A 11 -20.91 1.26 -0.29
N ARG A 12 -21.50 2.43 -0.08
CA ARG A 12 -21.50 3.58 -1.01
C ARG A 12 -21.19 4.86 -0.26
N MET A 13 -20.60 5.83 -0.93
CA MET A 13 -20.23 7.13 -0.34
C MET A 13 -21.44 7.88 0.20
N SER A 14 -22.59 7.79 -0.47
CA SER A 14 -23.86 8.40 -0.04
C SER A 14 -24.45 7.77 1.23
N GLU A 15 -24.03 6.55 1.59
CA GLU A 15 -24.48 5.83 2.78
C GLU A 15 -23.63 6.12 4.02
N VAL A 16 -22.49 6.85 3.87
CA VAL A 16 -21.64 7.20 5.01
C VAL A 16 -22.37 8.25 5.85
N PRO A 17 -22.73 7.96 7.12
CA PRO A 17 -23.45 8.91 7.96
C PRO A 17 -22.62 10.19 8.18
N ASP A 18 -23.26 11.35 8.26
CA ASP A 18 -22.57 12.62 8.48
C ASP A 18 -21.83 12.66 9.82
N ALA A 19 -22.32 11.98 10.84
CA ALA A 19 -21.57 11.81 12.09
C ALA A 19 -20.24 11.09 11.86
N VAL A 20 -20.20 10.06 11.01
CA VAL A 20 -18.96 9.34 10.65
C VAL A 20 -18.03 10.25 9.87
N LYS A 21 -18.54 10.99 8.87
CA LYS A 21 -17.72 11.95 8.09
C LYS A 21 -17.07 13.00 8.98
N ARG A 22 -17.84 13.55 9.93
CA ARG A 22 -17.31 14.53 10.91
C ARG A 22 -16.18 13.98 11.76
N GLU A 23 -16.34 12.76 12.31
CA GLU A 23 -15.32 12.14 13.15
C GLU A 23 -14.08 11.72 12.35
N LEU A 24 -14.25 11.25 11.12
CA LEU A 24 -13.14 10.96 10.20
C LEU A 24 -12.34 12.23 9.89
N THR A 25 -13.04 13.33 9.59
CA THR A 25 -12.43 14.63 9.31
C THR A 25 -11.84 15.29 10.56
N ALA A 26 -12.37 14.98 11.75
CA ALA A 26 -11.77 15.38 13.02
C ALA A 26 -10.54 14.53 13.40
N GLY A 27 -10.31 13.40 12.73
CA GLY A 27 -9.18 12.50 13.00
C GLY A 27 -9.36 11.61 14.23
N THR A 28 -10.57 11.50 14.78
CA THR A 28 -10.88 10.79 16.03
C THR A 28 -11.15 9.29 15.84
N ILE A 29 -11.39 8.85 14.60
CA ILE A 29 -11.64 7.45 14.22
C ILE A 29 -10.90 7.08 12.93
N GLU A 30 -10.66 5.78 12.75
CA GLU A 30 -10.13 5.21 11.50
C GLU A 30 -11.24 4.96 10.48
N THR A 31 -10.87 4.92 9.20
CA THR A 31 -11.73 4.43 8.13
C THR A 31 -11.88 2.90 8.20
N LYS A 32 -13.05 2.38 7.88
CA LYS A 32 -13.33 0.93 7.87
C LYS A 32 -13.09 0.30 6.49
N ASN A 33 -13.13 1.08 5.44
CA ASN A 33 -12.96 0.62 4.07
C ASN A 33 -12.64 1.78 3.11
N LEU A 34 -12.41 1.46 1.84
CA LEU A 34 -12.13 2.43 0.79
C LEU A 34 -13.24 3.49 0.66
N VAL A 35 -14.53 3.13 0.86
CA VAL A 35 -15.64 4.08 0.73
C VAL A 35 -15.56 5.19 1.77
N GLU A 36 -15.30 4.82 3.03
CA GLU A 36 -15.09 5.81 4.09
C GLU A 36 -13.81 6.62 3.87
N TRP A 37 -12.74 6.00 3.38
CA TRP A 37 -11.50 6.70 3.04
C TRP A 37 -11.71 7.76 1.94
N LEU A 38 -12.56 7.47 0.94
CA LEU A 38 -12.87 8.41 -0.15
C LEU A 38 -13.63 9.65 0.30
N VAL A 39 -14.41 9.58 1.37
CA VAL A 39 -15.23 10.73 1.85
C VAL A 39 -14.52 11.60 2.88
N VAL A 40 -13.29 11.27 3.29
CA VAL A 40 -12.50 12.12 4.20
C VAL A 40 -12.14 13.44 3.52
N ASP A 41 -12.53 14.56 4.13
CA ASP A 41 -12.01 15.86 3.78
C ASP A 41 -10.59 16.01 4.37
N ARG A 42 -9.61 15.80 3.51
CA ARG A 42 -8.19 15.75 3.89
C ARG A 42 -7.63 17.11 4.30
N PHE A 43 -8.09 18.19 3.66
CA PHE A 43 -7.64 19.52 4.04
C PHE A 43 -8.18 19.91 5.42
N SER A 44 -9.47 19.73 5.65
CA SER A 44 -10.07 19.96 6.97
C SER A 44 -9.47 19.05 8.05
N LEU A 45 -9.11 17.80 7.72
CA LEU A 45 -8.39 16.91 8.63
C LEU A 45 -7.01 17.48 8.98
N LEU A 46 -6.23 17.95 8.01
CA LEU A 46 -4.94 18.59 8.25
C LEU A 46 -5.08 19.79 9.18
N MET A 47 -6.06 20.68 8.91
CA MET A 47 -6.36 21.83 9.76
C MET A 47 -6.77 21.43 11.19
N ASN A 48 -7.49 20.32 11.33
CA ASN A 48 -7.90 19.81 12.64
C ASN A 48 -6.73 19.29 13.47
N ILE A 49 -5.76 18.62 12.86
CA ILE A 49 -4.55 18.13 13.56
C ILE A 49 -3.55 19.25 13.86
N ASP A 50 -3.55 20.34 13.08
CA ASP A 50 -2.68 21.50 13.30
C ASP A 50 -3.34 22.57 14.23
N LYS A 51 -4.45 22.26 14.85
CA LYS A 51 -5.08 23.18 15.83
C LYS A 51 -4.09 23.63 16.90
N GLY A 52 -3.92 24.93 17.02
CA GLY A 52 -2.94 25.52 17.93
C GLY A 52 -1.55 25.66 17.31
N ASN A 53 -1.41 25.52 15.99
CA ASN A 53 -0.16 25.68 15.24
C ASN A 53 0.94 24.71 15.71
N VAL A 54 0.54 23.45 15.97
CA VAL A 54 1.45 22.40 16.49
C VAL A 54 2.52 22.02 15.47
N LEU A 55 2.20 22.13 14.17
CA LEU A 55 3.10 21.77 13.07
C LEU A 55 3.84 22.99 12.50
N ASP A 56 3.54 24.20 13.00
CA ASP A 56 4.14 25.46 12.53
C ASP A 56 4.00 25.68 11.01
N LEU A 57 2.80 25.41 10.49
CA LEU A 57 2.50 25.55 9.06
C LEU A 57 2.11 26.99 8.73
N SER A 58 2.73 27.58 7.71
CA SER A 58 2.43 28.95 7.30
C SER A 58 1.04 29.08 6.67
N VAL A 59 0.31 30.15 6.99
CA VAL A 59 -1.02 30.45 6.42
C VAL A 59 -0.98 30.49 4.89
N ASN A 60 0.03 31.13 4.31
CA ASN A 60 0.17 31.21 2.85
C ASN A 60 0.42 29.82 2.23
N GLY A 61 1.21 28.97 2.87
CA GLY A 61 1.44 27.60 2.42
C GLY A 61 0.16 26.76 2.48
N LEU A 62 -0.65 26.92 3.53
CA LEU A 62 -1.93 26.23 3.67
C LEU A 62 -2.96 26.67 2.62
N ASN A 63 -3.04 27.98 2.33
CA ASN A 63 -3.95 28.50 1.29
C ASN A 63 -3.57 27.97 -0.09
N ALA A 64 -2.28 27.98 -0.43
CA ALA A 64 -1.78 27.41 -1.69
C ALA A 64 -2.07 25.89 -1.79
N LEU A 65 -1.83 25.15 -0.71
CA LEU A 65 -2.14 23.73 -0.64
C LEU A 65 -3.64 23.47 -0.87
N GLN A 66 -4.53 24.25 -0.28
CA GLN A 66 -5.98 24.10 -0.43
C GLN A 66 -6.41 24.22 -1.91
N GLU A 67 -5.89 25.22 -2.61
CA GLU A 67 -6.16 25.41 -4.05
C GLU A 67 -5.66 24.22 -4.88
N GLU A 68 -4.46 23.73 -4.58
CA GLU A 68 -3.88 22.58 -5.27
C GLU A 68 -4.65 21.28 -5.03
N LEU A 69 -5.23 21.10 -3.84
CA LEU A 69 -5.98 19.88 -3.50
C LEU A 69 -7.36 19.82 -4.18
N HIS A 70 -7.98 20.94 -4.48
CA HIS A 70 -9.35 21.02 -5.00
C HIS A 70 -9.59 20.15 -6.24
N PRO A 71 -8.73 20.14 -7.28
CA PRO A 71 -8.94 19.35 -8.50
C PRO A 71 -8.49 17.89 -8.37
N LEU A 72 -7.90 17.49 -7.24
CA LEU A 72 -7.25 16.19 -7.11
C LEU A 72 -8.19 15.11 -6.56
N ALA A 73 -8.06 13.89 -7.10
CA ALA A 73 -8.66 12.70 -6.51
C ALA A 73 -7.99 12.35 -5.17
N ALA A 74 -8.72 11.64 -4.29
CA ALA A 74 -8.34 11.36 -2.92
C ALA A 74 -6.89 10.85 -2.71
N LEU A 75 -6.43 9.90 -3.53
CA LEU A 75 -5.05 9.41 -3.46
C LEU A 75 -4.03 10.53 -3.76
N LYS A 76 -4.31 11.35 -4.75
CA LYS A 76 -3.44 12.47 -5.11
C LYS A 76 -3.44 13.56 -4.05
N GLN A 77 -4.58 13.80 -3.40
CA GLN A 77 -4.66 14.69 -2.24
C GLN A 77 -3.77 14.20 -1.10
N SER A 78 -3.85 12.90 -0.73
CA SER A 78 -2.98 12.33 0.30
C SER A 78 -1.50 12.44 -0.07
N GLN A 79 -1.15 12.13 -1.34
CA GLN A 79 0.23 12.27 -1.81
C GLN A 79 0.73 13.71 -1.75
N ARG A 80 -0.12 14.69 -2.12
CA ARG A 80 0.25 16.12 -2.09
C ARG A 80 0.42 16.63 -0.66
N ILE A 81 -0.48 16.24 0.27
CA ILE A 81 -0.34 16.60 1.69
C ILE A 81 0.92 15.96 2.28
N GLY A 82 1.18 14.67 2.02
CA GLY A 82 2.41 14.03 2.48
C GLY A 82 3.67 14.72 1.97
N HIS A 83 3.66 15.19 0.70
CA HIS A 83 4.74 15.98 0.13
C HIS A 83 4.90 17.32 0.86
N PHE A 84 3.81 18.07 1.03
CA PHE A 84 3.81 19.33 1.77
C PHE A 84 4.37 19.15 3.18
N LEU A 85 3.92 18.14 3.92
CA LEU A 85 4.42 17.86 5.26
C LEU A 85 5.89 17.43 5.27
N SER A 86 6.41 16.80 4.21
CA SER A 86 7.83 16.44 4.10
C SER A 86 8.79 17.64 4.00
N GLU A 87 8.26 18.80 3.64
CA GLU A 87 9.01 20.05 3.65
C GLU A 87 9.16 20.63 5.08
N HIS A 88 8.26 20.22 6.02
CA HIS A 88 8.21 20.73 7.39
C HIS A 88 8.72 19.74 8.44
N MET A 89 8.84 18.44 8.12
CA MET A 89 9.32 17.43 9.05
C MET A 89 10.06 16.29 8.33
N LYS A 90 10.95 15.63 9.06
CA LYS A 90 11.71 14.46 8.58
C LYS A 90 11.24 13.19 9.29
N VAL A 91 11.51 12.03 8.66
CA VAL A 91 11.27 10.72 9.25
C VAL A 91 11.99 10.61 10.60
N GLY A 92 11.23 10.32 11.65
CA GLY A 92 11.76 10.14 13.00
C GLY A 92 11.78 11.39 13.87
N ASP A 93 11.42 12.58 13.34
CA ASP A 93 11.22 13.79 14.13
C ASP A 93 10.07 13.63 15.14
N ALA A 94 10.00 14.51 16.14
CA ALA A 94 8.96 14.48 17.17
C ALA A 94 7.56 14.56 16.57
N ASN A 95 7.31 15.52 15.67
CA ASN A 95 6.03 15.69 14.99
C ASN A 95 5.71 14.47 14.08
N TRP A 96 6.71 13.95 13.35
CA TRP A 96 6.51 12.74 12.55
C TRP A 96 6.09 11.55 13.42
N LYS A 97 6.76 11.32 14.56
CA LYS A 97 6.43 10.23 15.51
C LYS A 97 5.04 10.39 16.09
N LEU A 98 4.66 11.61 16.46
CA LEU A 98 3.33 11.93 16.97
C LEU A 98 2.26 11.57 15.93
N LEU A 99 2.42 12.00 14.70
CA LEU A 99 1.46 11.74 13.61
C LEU A 99 1.49 10.29 13.13
N ALA A 100 2.63 9.61 13.19
CA ALA A 100 2.74 8.18 12.87
C ALA A 100 1.97 7.28 13.88
N ALA A 101 1.71 7.79 15.09
CA ALA A 101 0.90 7.12 16.11
C ALA A 101 -0.54 7.68 16.21
N HIS A 102 -0.94 8.55 15.27
CA HIS A 102 -2.25 9.20 15.31
C HIS A 102 -3.40 8.19 15.12
N THR A 103 -4.58 8.49 15.68
CA THR A 103 -5.77 7.63 15.56
C THR A 103 -6.21 7.48 14.09
N SER A 104 -6.25 8.57 13.32
CA SER A 104 -6.65 8.53 11.91
C SER A 104 -5.62 7.76 11.06
N ASP A 105 -6.08 6.77 10.32
CA ASP A 105 -5.30 6.05 9.30
C ASP A 105 -4.86 6.98 8.16
N VAL A 106 -5.67 7.98 7.80
CA VAL A 106 -5.33 8.98 6.76
C VAL A 106 -4.15 9.87 7.20
N VAL A 107 -4.05 10.22 8.48
CA VAL A 107 -2.89 10.97 9.01
C VAL A 107 -1.64 10.07 8.99
N ARG A 108 -1.78 8.81 9.39
CA ARG A 108 -0.67 7.85 9.37
C ARG A 108 -0.20 7.53 7.94
N GLU A 109 -1.08 7.53 6.93
CA GLU A 109 -0.67 7.36 5.54
C GLU A 109 0.22 8.51 5.04
N TRP A 110 0.00 9.75 5.50
CA TRP A 110 0.89 10.87 5.17
C TRP A 110 2.31 10.62 5.71
N MET A 111 2.42 10.03 6.90
CA MET A 111 3.72 9.65 7.48
C MET A 111 4.41 8.54 6.69
N ALA A 112 3.65 7.57 6.17
CA ALA A 112 4.17 6.56 5.26
C ALA A 112 4.67 7.19 3.94
N ILE A 113 3.96 8.19 3.40
CA ILE A 113 4.36 8.93 2.21
C ILE A 113 5.69 9.67 2.45
N ILE A 114 5.87 10.31 3.62
CA ILE A 114 7.13 10.98 4.00
C ILE A 114 8.29 9.97 4.04
N VAL A 115 8.06 8.73 4.50
CA VAL A 115 9.10 7.68 4.41
C VAL A 115 9.50 7.43 2.96
N GLY A 116 8.53 7.34 2.04
CA GLY A 116 8.80 7.15 0.61
C GLY A 116 9.58 8.31 -0.02
N LEU A 117 9.30 9.55 0.40
CA LEU A 117 9.94 10.76 -0.11
C LEU A 117 11.33 11.04 0.49
N SER A 118 11.70 10.37 1.58
CA SER A 118 12.98 10.58 2.25
C SER A 118 14.16 10.10 1.42
N ASP A 119 15.35 10.68 1.66
CA ASP A 119 16.62 10.28 1.03
C ASP A 119 17.26 9.05 1.70
N LEU A 120 16.52 8.34 2.55
CA LEU A 120 17.00 7.15 3.21
C LEU A 120 17.22 6.00 2.20
N LYS A 121 18.25 5.18 2.41
CA LYS A 121 18.42 3.92 1.69
C LYS A 121 17.17 3.03 1.86
N PHE A 122 16.79 2.28 0.83
CA PHE A 122 15.58 1.45 0.84
C PHE A 122 15.47 0.52 2.06
N SER A 123 16.56 -0.11 2.47
CA SER A 123 16.60 -0.95 3.68
C SER A 123 16.24 -0.18 4.97
N ARG A 124 16.60 1.10 5.06
CA ARG A 124 16.21 1.98 6.18
C ARG A 124 14.76 2.42 6.07
N LYS A 125 14.27 2.71 4.84
CA LYS A 125 12.85 2.96 4.60
C LYS A 125 12.00 1.76 5.01
N LEU A 126 12.44 0.52 4.74
CA LEU A 126 11.74 -0.70 5.19
C LEU A 126 11.59 -0.77 6.71
N ALA A 127 12.58 -0.33 7.48
CA ALA A 127 12.46 -0.29 8.94
C ALA A 127 11.37 0.70 9.40
N TRP A 128 11.29 1.88 8.79
CA TRP A 128 10.31 2.90 9.12
C TRP A 128 8.90 2.61 8.59
N ILE A 129 8.78 1.92 7.44
CA ILE A 129 7.48 1.58 6.86
C ILE A 129 6.83 0.35 7.52
N LYS A 130 7.62 -0.49 8.20
CA LYS A 130 7.16 -1.75 8.78
C LYS A 130 5.92 -1.63 9.65
N PRO A 131 5.77 -0.65 10.57
CA PRO A 131 4.55 -0.49 11.37
C PRO A 131 3.29 -0.24 10.53
N PHE A 132 3.41 0.48 9.42
CA PHE A 132 2.31 0.74 8.49
C PHE A 132 1.99 -0.50 7.63
N ALA A 133 3.02 -1.23 7.21
CA ALA A 133 2.87 -2.50 6.48
C ALA A 133 2.18 -3.58 7.32
N ASP A 134 2.32 -3.51 8.65
CA ASP A 134 1.72 -4.43 9.63
C ASP A 134 0.44 -3.90 10.29
N ALA A 135 -0.05 -2.74 9.88
CA ALA A 135 -1.23 -2.12 10.49
C ALA A 135 -2.49 -3.00 10.35
N ASP A 136 -3.39 -2.92 11.33
CA ASP A 136 -4.71 -3.57 11.26
C ASP A 136 -5.60 -2.97 10.15
N ASN A 137 -5.46 -1.68 9.90
CA ASN A 137 -6.17 -0.99 8.84
C ASN A 137 -5.64 -1.38 7.46
N ALA A 138 -6.51 -1.93 6.61
CA ALA A 138 -6.15 -2.40 5.26
C ALA A 138 -5.71 -1.25 4.34
N GLY A 139 -6.36 -0.09 4.41
CA GLY A 139 -6.01 1.10 3.62
C GLY A 139 -4.58 1.56 3.91
N LEU A 140 -4.20 1.59 5.19
CA LEU A 140 -2.86 1.98 5.59
C LEU A 140 -1.79 0.98 5.09
N ARG A 141 -2.09 -0.35 5.07
CA ARG A 141 -1.18 -1.33 4.45
C ARG A 141 -1.01 -1.10 2.95
N GLU A 142 -2.08 -0.69 2.25
CA GLU A 142 -1.96 -0.33 0.83
C GLU A 142 -1.08 0.91 0.65
N MET A 143 -1.30 1.96 1.43
CA MET A 143 -0.47 3.17 1.35
C MET A 143 1.00 2.90 1.69
N ALA A 144 1.28 1.97 2.60
CA ALA A 144 2.64 1.59 2.95
C ALA A 144 3.45 1.10 1.74
N TRP A 145 2.91 0.20 0.90
CA TRP A 145 3.63 -0.27 -0.28
C TRP A 145 3.58 0.74 -1.44
N ILE A 146 2.48 1.50 -1.59
CA ILE A 146 2.38 2.57 -2.59
C ILE A 146 3.47 3.63 -2.37
N SER A 147 3.74 3.98 -1.11
CA SER A 147 4.71 5.01 -0.74
C SER A 147 6.14 4.68 -1.16
N LEU A 148 6.55 3.41 -1.10
CA LEU A 148 7.88 2.96 -1.50
C LEU A 148 7.94 2.40 -2.93
N ARG A 149 6.84 2.43 -3.67
CA ARG A 149 6.77 1.84 -5.02
C ARG A 149 7.78 2.44 -5.99
N ARG A 150 8.09 3.73 -5.86
CA ARG A 150 9.06 4.41 -6.72
C ARG A 150 10.48 3.87 -6.57
N ASP A 151 10.87 3.51 -5.34
CA ASP A 151 12.18 2.89 -5.10
C ASP A 151 12.31 1.57 -5.87
N VAL A 152 11.28 0.70 -5.82
CA VAL A 152 11.24 -0.58 -6.56
C VAL A 152 11.28 -0.38 -8.07
N ILE A 153 10.64 0.68 -8.58
CA ILE A 153 10.68 0.98 -10.02
C ILE A 153 12.07 1.47 -10.44
N SER A 154 12.73 2.25 -9.59
CA SER A 154 14.06 2.81 -9.84
C SER A 154 15.17 1.74 -9.81
N ASP A 155 15.14 0.85 -8.81
CA ASP A 155 16.11 -0.23 -8.65
C ASP A 155 15.41 -1.50 -8.11
N PRO A 156 14.77 -2.29 -9.00
CA PRO A 156 14.03 -3.47 -8.58
C PRO A 156 14.92 -4.57 -7.99
N VAL A 157 16.16 -4.71 -8.43
CA VAL A 157 17.07 -5.77 -7.96
C VAL A 157 17.46 -5.53 -6.50
N ALA A 158 18.03 -4.38 -6.19
CA ALA A 158 18.45 -4.05 -4.82
C ALA A 158 17.25 -4.01 -3.85
N CYS A 159 16.06 -3.57 -4.34
CA CYS A 159 14.85 -3.59 -3.53
C CYS A 159 14.36 -5.01 -3.26
N ILE A 160 14.37 -5.91 -4.23
CA ILE A 160 14.00 -7.33 -4.06
C ILE A 160 14.94 -7.98 -3.05
N GLU A 161 16.26 -7.84 -3.18
CA GLU A 161 17.23 -8.36 -2.22
C GLU A 161 16.92 -7.93 -0.77
N SER A 162 16.56 -6.66 -0.58
CA SER A 162 16.17 -6.11 0.72
C SER A 162 14.83 -6.66 1.24
N LEU A 163 13.94 -7.14 0.36
CA LEU A 163 12.61 -7.67 0.67
C LEU A 163 12.59 -9.19 0.91
N ILE A 164 13.54 -9.94 0.36
CA ILE A 164 13.62 -11.41 0.53
C ILE A 164 13.48 -11.84 2.00
N PRO A 165 14.14 -11.20 2.99
CA PRO A 165 13.96 -11.59 4.39
C PRO A 165 12.51 -11.49 4.92
N TRP A 166 11.69 -10.63 4.32
CA TRP A 166 10.29 -10.46 4.71
C TRP A 166 9.42 -11.65 4.26
N THR A 167 9.81 -12.38 3.22
CA THR A 167 9.06 -13.55 2.73
C THR A 167 9.10 -14.74 3.70
N GLY A 168 10.13 -14.81 4.57
CA GLY A 168 10.23 -15.78 5.66
C GLY A 168 9.61 -15.32 6.99
N SER A 169 8.96 -14.15 7.04
CA SER A 169 8.37 -13.63 8.27
C SER A 169 7.20 -14.52 8.75
N ARG A 170 7.06 -14.69 10.06
CA ARG A 170 5.85 -15.29 10.67
C ARG A 170 4.60 -14.44 10.44
N ASN A 171 4.78 -13.15 10.18
CA ASN A 171 3.69 -12.21 9.93
C ASN A 171 3.29 -12.22 8.44
N GLU A 172 2.09 -12.66 8.15
CA GLU A 172 1.54 -12.71 6.79
C GLU A 172 1.48 -11.35 6.09
N ARG A 173 1.30 -10.26 6.85
CA ARG A 173 1.22 -8.91 6.30
C ARG A 173 2.55 -8.47 5.72
N LEU A 174 3.67 -8.85 6.37
CA LEU A 174 5.02 -8.56 5.87
C LEU A 174 5.35 -9.44 4.66
N ARG A 175 4.98 -10.74 4.67
CA ARG A 175 5.13 -11.62 3.51
C ARG A 175 4.35 -11.06 2.31
N ARG A 176 3.09 -10.67 2.55
CA ARG A 176 2.25 -10.04 1.51
C ARG A 176 2.84 -8.72 1.03
N TYR A 177 3.34 -7.86 1.92
CA TYR A 177 3.96 -6.58 1.55
C TYR A 177 5.10 -6.78 0.56
N ALA A 178 6.02 -7.73 0.83
CA ALA A 178 7.15 -8.03 -0.04
C ALA A 178 6.70 -8.42 -1.46
N CYS A 179 5.66 -9.25 -1.55
CA CYS A 179 5.07 -9.63 -2.84
C CYS A 179 4.36 -8.45 -3.52
N GLU A 180 3.52 -7.71 -2.79
CA GLU A 180 2.64 -6.69 -3.37
C GLU A 180 3.42 -5.50 -3.93
N ILE A 181 4.45 -5.02 -3.21
CA ILE A 181 5.25 -3.87 -3.66
C ILE A 181 6.03 -4.17 -4.94
N THR A 182 6.36 -5.43 -5.21
CA THR A 182 7.12 -5.86 -6.40
C THR A 182 6.24 -6.23 -7.59
N ARG A 183 4.91 -6.17 -7.50
CA ARG A 183 4.02 -6.54 -8.61
C ARG A 183 4.36 -5.80 -9.91
N PRO A 184 4.42 -6.48 -11.06
CA PRO A 184 4.68 -5.85 -12.36
C PRO A 184 3.69 -4.74 -12.72
N CYS A 185 2.41 -4.93 -12.37
CA CYS A 185 1.32 -4.00 -12.64
C CYS A 185 0.55 -3.73 -11.35
N GLY A 186 0.97 -2.77 -10.54
CA GLY A 186 0.23 -2.39 -9.33
C GLY A 186 -1.11 -1.73 -9.68
N VAL A 187 -2.13 -1.98 -8.85
CA VAL A 187 -3.36 -1.17 -8.85
C VAL A 187 -3.04 0.11 -8.06
N TRP A 188 -3.48 1.27 -8.54
CA TRP A 188 -3.22 2.59 -7.92
C TRP A 188 -1.75 3.06 -7.93
N ALA A 189 -0.83 2.30 -8.52
CA ALA A 189 0.58 2.63 -8.55
C ALA A 189 1.17 2.43 -9.96
N PRO A 190 2.26 3.11 -10.32
CA PRO A 190 2.90 2.94 -11.61
C PRO A 190 3.40 1.51 -11.83
N TYR A 191 3.41 1.08 -13.09
CA TYR A 191 3.98 -0.22 -13.48
C TYR A 191 5.48 -0.24 -13.25
N CYS A 192 6.03 -1.42 -12.97
CA CYS A 192 7.47 -1.66 -12.99
C CYS A 192 7.85 -2.27 -14.35
N PRO A 193 8.39 -1.47 -15.29
CA PRO A 193 8.70 -1.96 -16.64
C PRO A 193 9.71 -3.11 -16.65
N VAL A 194 10.68 -3.09 -15.74
CA VAL A 194 11.71 -4.12 -15.60
C VAL A 194 11.05 -5.45 -15.21
N LEU A 195 10.27 -5.48 -14.12
CA LEU A 195 9.60 -6.72 -13.66
C LEU A 195 8.50 -7.22 -14.61
N ARG A 196 7.98 -6.35 -15.47
CA ARG A 196 7.08 -6.79 -16.56
C ARG A 196 7.79 -7.55 -17.66
N LYS A 197 9.05 -7.16 -17.98
CA LYS A 197 9.83 -7.74 -19.07
C LYS A 197 10.71 -8.90 -18.59
N THR A 198 11.17 -8.82 -17.35
CA THR A 198 12.15 -9.71 -16.74
C THR A 198 11.63 -10.17 -15.36
N PRO A 199 10.49 -10.92 -15.31
CA PRO A 199 9.86 -11.34 -14.06
C PRO A 199 10.72 -12.32 -13.24
N GLU A 200 11.67 -13.01 -13.87
CA GLU A 200 12.64 -13.93 -13.24
C GLU A 200 13.48 -13.24 -12.15
N LEU A 201 13.69 -11.93 -12.21
CA LEU A 201 14.38 -11.16 -11.17
C LEU A 201 13.70 -11.27 -9.79
N ALA A 202 12.39 -11.55 -9.77
CA ALA A 202 11.64 -11.69 -8.53
C ALA A 202 11.48 -13.15 -8.07
N ILE A 203 12.10 -14.12 -8.75
CA ILE A 203 11.83 -15.53 -8.46
C ILE A 203 12.24 -15.93 -7.04
N GLU A 204 13.36 -15.43 -6.54
CA GLU A 204 13.84 -15.70 -5.18
C GLU A 204 12.90 -15.16 -4.10
N LEU A 205 12.22 -14.05 -4.39
CA LEU A 205 11.21 -13.48 -3.50
C LEU A 205 9.90 -14.29 -3.55
N LEU A 206 9.52 -14.81 -4.72
CA LEU A 206 8.25 -15.51 -4.93
C LEU A 206 8.30 -16.98 -4.52
N GLU A 207 9.45 -17.65 -4.69
CA GLU A 207 9.62 -19.10 -4.47
C GLU A 207 9.25 -19.53 -3.02
N PRO A 208 9.62 -18.79 -1.95
CA PRO A 208 9.18 -19.11 -0.59
C PRO A 208 7.67 -19.02 -0.38
N LEU A 209 6.97 -18.22 -1.20
CA LEU A 209 5.54 -17.94 -1.07
C LEU A 209 4.64 -18.84 -1.92
N LYS A 210 5.20 -19.76 -2.72
CA LYS A 210 4.44 -20.59 -3.67
C LYS A 210 3.39 -21.51 -3.05
N SER A 211 3.49 -21.76 -1.74
CA SER A 211 2.56 -22.61 -0.97
C SER A 211 2.22 -21.96 0.38
N ASP A 212 2.10 -20.63 0.39
CA ASP A 212 1.86 -19.89 1.63
C ASP A 212 0.52 -20.27 2.28
N ASP A 213 0.51 -20.46 3.59
CA ASP A 213 -0.65 -20.83 4.41
C ASP A 213 -1.70 -19.70 4.51
N SER A 214 -1.29 -18.45 4.31
CA SER A 214 -2.19 -17.31 4.33
C SER A 214 -2.85 -17.07 2.97
N LYS A 215 -4.18 -17.03 2.95
CA LYS A 215 -4.92 -16.63 1.77
C LYS A 215 -4.58 -15.21 1.30
N TYR A 216 -4.27 -14.33 2.24
CA TYR A 216 -3.90 -12.93 1.94
C TYR A 216 -2.60 -12.85 1.13
N VAL A 217 -1.62 -13.70 1.46
CA VAL A 217 -0.37 -13.83 0.70
C VAL A 217 -0.62 -14.52 -0.64
N ARG A 218 -1.36 -15.67 -0.65
CA ARG A 218 -1.67 -16.38 -1.89
C ARG A 218 -2.39 -15.51 -2.92
N ASP A 219 -3.28 -14.63 -2.45
CA ASP A 219 -3.96 -13.67 -3.32
C ASP A 219 -2.98 -12.71 -3.99
N SER A 220 -1.98 -12.22 -3.27
CA SER A 220 -0.95 -11.32 -3.78
C SER A 220 -0.04 -12.03 -4.77
N VAL A 221 0.44 -13.23 -4.45
CA VAL A 221 1.29 -14.05 -5.35
C VAL A 221 0.55 -14.40 -6.65
N GLY A 222 -0.70 -14.85 -6.56
CA GLY A 222 -1.51 -15.11 -7.75
C GLY A 222 -1.78 -13.86 -8.59
N ASN A 223 -1.95 -12.69 -7.96
CA ASN A 223 -2.07 -11.42 -8.67
C ASN A 223 -0.75 -11.03 -9.34
N TRP A 224 0.39 -11.23 -8.66
CA TRP A 224 1.72 -10.97 -9.20
C TRP A 224 1.96 -11.78 -10.48
N LEU A 225 1.74 -13.10 -10.44
CA LEU A 225 1.87 -13.97 -11.61
C LEU A 225 0.91 -13.56 -12.74
N ASN A 226 -0.34 -13.21 -12.40
CA ASN A 226 -1.29 -12.76 -13.40
C ASN A 226 -0.90 -11.41 -14.03
N ASP A 227 -0.22 -10.54 -13.31
CA ASP A 227 0.30 -9.30 -13.88
C ASP A 227 1.48 -9.56 -14.83
N ALA A 228 2.39 -10.47 -14.45
CA ALA A 228 3.50 -10.91 -15.30
C ALA A 228 2.98 -11.64 -16.57
N SER A 229 1.93 -12.44 -16.46
CA SER A 229 1.38 -13.20 -17.59
C SER A 229 0.89 -12.33 -18.77
N LYS A 230 0.64 -11.05 -18.52
CA LYS A 230 0.22 -10.10 -19.57
C LYS A 230 1.36 -9.72 -20.53
N ALA A 231 2.61 -9.87 -20.09
CA ALA A 231 3.80 -9.53 -20.88
C ALA A 231 4.69 -10.76 -21.15
N THR A 232 4.78 -11.70 -20.22
CA THR A 232 5.65 -12.86 -20.26
C THR A 232 4.88 -14.16 -19.96
N PRO A 233 3.87 -14.54 -20.80
CA PRO A 233 3.00 -15.67 -20.54
C PRO A 233 3.75 -17.00 -20.42
N ASP A 234 4.78 -17.23 -21.24
CA ASP A 234 5.54 -18.49 -21.25
C ASP A 234 6.35 -18.67 -19.97
N TRP A 235 6.98 -17.62 -19.47
CA TRP A 235 7.67 -17.65 -18.18
C TRP A 235 6.71 -18.02 -17.04
N VAL A 236 5.50 -17.44 -17.04
CA VAL A 236 4.50 -17.74 -16.02
C VAL A 236 4.02 -19.19 -16.13
N LYS A 237 3.75 -19.71 -17.35
CA LYS A 237 3.38 -21.11 -17.57
C LYS A 237 4.46 -22.06 -17.06
N GLN A 238 5.72 -21.83 -17.43
CA GLN A 238 6.86 -22.64 -16.98
C GLN A 238 7.06 -22.60 -15.46
N THR A 239 6.98 -21.41 -14.86
CA THR A 239 7.15 -21.21 -13.43
C THR A 239 6.03 -21.91 -12.64
N THR A 240 4.78 -21.73 -13.06
CA THR A 240 3.62 -22.35 -12.41
C THR A 240 3.62 -23.86 -12.54
N GLN A 241 4.04 -24.42 -13.69
CA GLN A 241 4.20 -25.87 -13.88
C GLN A 241 5.28 -26.41 -12.94
N ARG A 242 6.46 -25.78 -12.90
CA ARG A 242 7.54 -26.16 -11.98
C ARG A 242 7.10 -26.14 -10.51
N TRP A 243 6.23 -25.20 -10.13
CA TRP A 243 5.69 -25.13 -8.77
C TRP A 243 4.73 -26.29 -8.47
N LEU A 244 3.86 -26.66 -9.41
CA LEU A 244 2.98 -27.82 -9.27
C LEU A 244 3.77 -29.12 -9.16
N ASP A 245 4.85 -29.26 -9.94
CA ASP A 245 5.72 -30.46 -9.91
C ASP A 245 6.45 -30.61 -8.55
N LYS A 246 6.77 -29.48 -7.89
CA LYS A 246 7.48 -29.44 -6.60
C LYS A 246 6.56 -29.43 -5.38
N SER A 247 5.31 -29.03 -5.54
CA SER A 247 4.37 -28.79 -4.44
C SER A 247 2.94 -29.04 -4.88
N ASP A 248 2.42 -30.24 -4.61
CA ASP A 248 1.03 -30.64 -4.93
C ASP A 248 0.04 -30.25 -3.82
N THR A 249 0.20 -29.05 -3.24
CA THR A 249 -0.69 -28.54 -2.19
C THR A 249 -1.87 -27.78 -2.76
N ALA A 250 -2.96 -27.68 -1.99
CA ALA A 250 -4.12 -26.89 -2.35
C ALA A 250 -3.77 -25.38 -2.49
N GLU A 251 -2.83 -24.92 -1.68
CA GLU A 251 -2.29 -23.55 -1.67
C GLU A 251 -1.59 -23.23 -2.99
N THR A 252 -0.68 -24.09 -3.45
CA THR A 252 0.01 -23.93 -4.73
C THR A 252 -0.97 -23.97 -5.90
N LYS A 253 -1.90 -24.92 -5.91
CA LYS A 253 -2.96 -25.03 -6.94
C LYS A 253 -3.83 -23.76 -6.97
N TYR A 254 -4.15 -23.18 -5.81
CA TYR A 254 -4.87 -21.91 -5.72
C TYR A 254 -4.11 -20.75 -6.37
N ILE A 255 -2.82 -20.60 -6.03
CA ILE A 255 -1.95 -19.55 -6.58
C ILE A 255 -1.83 -19.69 -8.10
N VAL A 256 -1.56 -20.90 -8.59
CA VAL A 256 -1.41 -21.19 -10.02
C VAL A 256 -2.69 -20.85 -10.79
N ARG A 257 -3.84 -21.36 -10.34
CA ARG A 257 -5.14 -21.04 -10.96
C ARG A 257 -5.38 -19.53 -11.03
N LYS A 258 -5.06 -18.80 -9.95
CA LYS A 258 -5.23 -17.36 -9.89
C LYS A 258 -4.23 -16.62 -10.79
N GLY A 259 -2.99 -17.11 -10.87
CA GLY A 259 -1.93 -16.57 -11.72
C GLY A 259 -2.23 -16.72 -13.21
N LEU A 260 -2.79 -17.84 -13.60
CA LEU A 260 -3.11 -18.16 -14.99
C LEU A 260 -4.47 -17.63 -15.47
N ARG A 261 -5.31 -17.04 -14.60
CA ARG A 261 -6.72 -16.71 -14.92
C ARG A 261 -6.92 -15.89 -16.19
N THR A 262 -6.00 -14.98 -16.52
CA THR A 262 -6.09 -14.17 -17.76
C THR A 262 -5.73 -14.99 -19.00
N LEU A 263 -4.76 -15.90 -18.90
CA LEU A 263 -4.36 -16.78 -20.00
C LEU A 263 -5.48 -17.81 -20.29
N LEU A 264 -5.98 -18.48 -19.27
CA LEU A 264 -7.08 -19.45 -19.39
C LEU A 264 -8.35 -18.83 -19.99
N LYS A 265 -8.66 -17.58 -19.65
CA LYS A 265 -9.79 -16.86 -20.24
C LYS A 265 -9.59 -16.57 -21.71
N LYS A 266 -8.34 -16.32 -22.17
CA LYS A 266 -8.04 -16.07 -23.60
C LYS A 266 -8.04 -17.37 -24.42
N GLU A 267 -7.70 -18.49 -23.82
CA GLU A 267 -7.70 -19.81 -24.48
C GLU A 267 -9.14 -20.39 -24.62
N ALA A 268 -10.08 -19.89 -23.79
CA ALA A 268 -11.49 -20.32 -23.81
C ALA A 268 -12.39 -19.48 -24.72
N ASN A 269 -11.90 -18.33 -25.25
CA ASN A 269 -12.58 -17.48 -26.21
C ASN A 269 -11.93 -17.58 -27.60
#